data_acfef48b350a368095c1e9e43d422539
#
_entry.id   acfef48b350a368095c1e9e43d422539
#
_cell.length_a   1.000
_cell.length_b   1.000
_cell.length_c   1.000
_cell.angle_alpha   90.00
_cell.angle_beta   90.00
_cell.angle_gamma   90.00
#
_symmetry.space_group_name_H-M   'P 1'
#
loop_
_entity.id
_entity.type
_entity.pdbx_description
1 polymer ?
#
loop_
_entity_poly.entity_id
_entity_poly.type
_entity_poly.pdbx_seq_one_letter_code
_entity_poly.pdbx_strand_id
1 'polypeptide(L)'
;MSKAISYVQNGEILDWINDTGSDVAYRDVIPSGGRIFVAGENIKAGNTGSVNTEGVYELPTDNTTTFTTGDTLYWDATNGILTKTPTAYKAGYATATKIQADTTAMVKIDY
;
A
#
# COMPACT_ATOMS: atom_id res chain seq x y z
N MET A 1 -29.77 -14.76 2.50
CA MET A 1 -28.36 -14.27 2.60
C MET A 1 -27.47 -15.14 1.75
N SER A 2 -26.71 -14.52 0.85
CA SER A 2 -25.72 -15.24 0.04
C SER A 2 -24.57 -15.71 0.91
N LYS A 3 -23.93 -16.80 0.50
CA LYS A 3 -22.82 -17.40 1.24
C LYS A 3 -21.57 -17.43 0.37
N ALA A 4 -20.40 -17.30 1.01
CA ALA A 4 -19.14 -17.57 0.33
C ALA A 4 -19.14 -19.02 -0.17
N ILE A 5 -18.66 -19.22 -1.39
CA ILE A 5 -18.62 -20.55 -2.00
C ILE A 5 -17.54 -21.41 -1.36
N SER A 6 -16.36 -20.81 -1.11
CA SER A 6 -15.25 -21.50 -0.46
C SER A 6 -14.28 -20.50 0.15
N TYR A 7 -13.45 -20.98 1.06
CA TYR A 7 -12.26 -20.27 1.52
C TYR A 7 -11.11 -20.65 0.58
N VAL A 8 -10.56 -19.67 -0.14
CA VAL A 8 -9.55 -19.92 -1.17
C VAL A 8 -8.14 -19.82 -0.61
N GLN A 9 -7.84 -18.75 0.12
CA GLN A 9 -6.52 -18.51 0.70
C GLN A 9 -6.58 -17.46 1.78
N ASN A 10 -5.50 -17.37 2.58
CA ASN A 10 -5.31 -16.26 3.52
C ASN A 10 -5.09 -14.98 2.72
N GLY A 11 -5.85 -13.92 3.04
CA GLY A 11 -5.82 -12.66 2.31
C GLY A 11 -4.68 -11.71 2.66
N GLU A 12 -3.76 -12.09 3.55
CA GLU A 12 -2.59 -11.25 3.89
C GLU A 12 -1.60 -11.17 2.74
N ILE A 13 -1.54 -12.22 1.92
CA ILE A 13 -0.67 -12.32 0.76
C ILE A 13 -1.52 -12.80 -0.40
N LEU A 14 -1.39 -12.13 -1.53
CA LEU A 14 -2.07 -12.52 -2.76
C LEU A 14 -1.05 -12.82 -3.86
N ASP A 15 -1.43 -13.70 -4.78
CA ASP A 15 -0.75 -13.84 -6.05
C ASP A 15 -1.21 -12.72 -6.98
N TRP A 16 -0.26 -11.99 -7.53
CA TRP A 16 -0.53 -10.83 -8.36
C TRP A 16 0.25 -10.92 -9.67
N ILE A 17 -0.44 -10.63 -10.76
CA ILE A 17 0.19 -10.60 -12.09
C ILE A 17 0.71 -9.19 -12.32
N ASN A 18 2.03 -9.07 -12.58
CA ASN A 18 2.63 -7.78 -12.87
C ASN A 18 2.31 -7.34 -14.30
N ASP A 19 1.25 -6.56 -14.44
CA ASP A 19 0.81 -5.99 -15.70
C ASP A 19 1.19 -4.51 -15.85
N THR A 20 2.14 -4.03 -15.06
CA THR A 20 2.57 -2.61 -15.08
C THR A 20 3.45 -2.27 -16.27
N GLY A 21 4.00 -3.27 -16.97
CA GLY A 21 4.95 -3.06 -18.07
C GLY A 21 6.38 -2.88 -17.63
N SER A 22 6.66 -2.90 -16.32
CA SER A 22 8.00 -2.75 -15.74
C SER A 22 8.22 -3.78 -14.65
N ASP A 23 9.48 -4.10 -14.36
CA ASP A 23 9.81 -4.96 -13.25
C ASP A 23 9.49 -4.27 -11.92
N VAL A 24 9.01 -5.06 -10.96
CA VAL A 24 8.70 -4.62 -9.61
C VAL A 24 9.73 -5.25 -8.67
N ALA A 25 10.33 -4.43 -7.81
CA ALA A 25 11.31 -4.89 -6.83
C ALA A 25 10.63 -5.22 -5.50
N TYR A 26 11.25 -6.10 -4.72
CA TYR A 26 10.83 -6.39 -3.36
C TYR A 26 10.61 -5.10 -2.56
N ARG A 27 9.49 -4.99 -1.89
CA ARG A 27 9.03 -3.84 -1.08
C ARG A 27 8.55 -2.63 -1.87
N ASP A 28 8.50 -2.70 -3.19
CA ASP A 28 7.87 -1.63 -3.96
C ASP A 28 6.39 -1.50 -3.57
N VAL A 29 5.92 -0.26 -3.52
CA VAL A 29 4.51 0.03 -3.34
C VAL A 29 3.81 -0.04 -4.68
N ILE A 30 2.77 -0.86 -4.76
CA ILE A 30 2.05 -1.13 -6.00
C ILE A 30 0.64 -0.54 -5.89
N PRO A 31 0.34 0.58 -6.58
CA PRO A 31 -1.03 1.05 -6.67
C PRO A 31 -1.84 0.07 -7.55
N SER A 32 -2.95 -0.42 -7.03
CA SER A 32 -3.78 -1.36 -7.77
C SER A 32 -5.23 -1.22 -7.36
N GLY A 33 -6.10 -1.00 -8.34
CA GLY A 33 -7.49 -0.67 -8.04
C GLY A 33 -7.56 0.61 -7.22
N GLY A 34 -8.32 0.61 -6.15
CA GLY A 34 -8.44 1.76 -5.26
C GLY A 34 -7.52 1.72 -4.04
N ARG A 35 -6.46 0.91 -4.04
CA ARG A 35 -5.60 0.68 -2.87
C ARG A 35 -4.16 0.46 -3.27
N ILE A 36 -3.32 0.15 -2.29
CA ILE A 36 -1.92 -0.21 -2.53
C ILE A 36 -1.62 -1.59 -1.99
N PHE A 37 -0.66 -2.26 -2.62
CA PHE A 37 -0.02 -3.46 -2.10
C PHE A 37 1.47 -3.20 -1.93
N VAL A 38 2.15 -4.08 -1.21
CA VAL A 38 3.60 -4.05 -1.07
C VAL A 38 4.16 -5.34 -1.64
N ALA A 39 5.10 -5.25 -2.56
CA ALA A 39 5.69 -6.42 -3.19
C ALA A 39 6.41 -7.30 -2.17
N GLY A 40 6.08 -8.60 -2.15
CA GLY A 40 6.71 -9.58 -1.27
C GLY A 40 7.95 -10.23 -1.89
N GLU A 41 8.24 -9.93 -3.14
CA GLU A 41 9.38 -10.45 -3.88
C GLU A 41 9.63 -9.60 -5.13
N ASN A 42 10.73 -9.85 -5.82
CA ASN A 42 10.94 -9.24 -7.13
C ASN A 42 10.03 -9.91 -8.16
N ILE A 43 9.29 -9.12 -8.93
CA ILE A 43 8.30 -9.63 -9.89
C ILE A 43 8.57 -8.98 -11.24
N LYS A 44 9.07 -9.77 -12.19
CA LYS A 44 9.32 -9.27 -13.54
C LYS A 44 8.01 -8.96 -14.26
N ALA A 45 8.08 -8.00 -15.18
CA ALA A 45 6.93 -7.65 -16.00
C ALA A 45 6.33 -8.89 -16.67
N GLY A 46 5.01 -9.05 -16.55
CA GLY A 46 4.28 -10.19 -17.10
C GLY A 46 4.26 -11.44 -16.23
N ASN A 47 5.06 -11.49 -15.16
CA ASN A 47 5.10 -12.64 -14.26
C ASN A 47 4.15 -12.47 -13.09
N THR A 48 3.85 -13.59 -12.44
CA THR A 48 3.06 -13.62 -11.21
C THR A 48 4.02 -13.69 -10.02
N GLY A 49 3.72 -12.92 -9.00
CA GLY A 49 4.47 -12.95 -7.75
C GLY A 49 3.58 -12.63 -6.57
N SER A 50 4.12 -12.75 -5.36
CA SER A 50 3.36 -12.49 -4.15
C SER A 50 3.42 -11.01 -3.76
N VAL A 51 2.27 -10.49 -3.32
CA VAL A 51 2.16 -9.13 -2.78
C VAL A 51 1.50 -9.19 -1.41
N ASN A 52 1.94 -8.32 -0.52
CA ASN A 52 1.33 -8.18 0.81
C ASN A 52 0.18 -7.18 0.72
N THR A 53 -0.97 -7.56 1.27
CA THR A 53 -2.20 -6.76 1.21
C THR A 53 -2.52 -6.09 2.52
N GLU A 54 -1.91 -6.51 3.63
CA GLU A 54 -2.13 -5.91 4.94
C GLU A 54 -0.83 -5.92 5.74
N GLY A 55 -0.81 -5.17 6.82
CA GLY A 55 0.33 -5.02 7.72
C GLY A 55 0.68 -3.55 7.94
N VAL A 56 1.60 -3.31 8.85
CA VAL A 56 2.10 -1.97 9.14
C VAL A 56 3.44 -1.79 8.45
N TYR A 57 3.54 -0.74 7.65
CA TYR A 57 4.75 -0.41 6.88
C TYR A 57 5.17 1.02 7.14
N GLU A 58 6.47 1.26 7.03
CA GLU A 58 7.02 2.61 7.00
C GLU A 58 7.18 3.03 5.55
N LEU A 59 6.44 4.06 5.14
CA LEU A 59 6.43 4.55 3.77
C LEU A 59 6.82 6.02 3.73
N PRO A 60 7.36 6.48 2.58
CA PRO A 60 7.80 7.87 2.45
C PRO A 60 6.63 8.85 2.48
N THR A 61 6.90 10.03 3.03
CA THR A 61 5.99 11.17 3.04
C THR A 61 6.78 12.43 2.68
N ASP A 62 6.07 13.55 2.49
CA ASP A 62 6.73 14.84 2.43
C ASP A 62 7.17 15.29 3.85
N ASN A 63 7.89 16.39 3.93
CA ASN A 63 8.36 16.95 5.19
C ASN A 63 7.58 18.20 5.61
N THR A 64 6.36 18.36 5.12
CA THR A 64 5.54 19.55 5.36
C THR A 64 4.20 19.25 6.02
N THR A 65 3.82 17.99 6.14
CA THR A 65 2.50 17.57 6.65
C THR A 65 2.67 16.78 7.93
N THR A 66 1.76 16.95 8.87
CA THR A 66 1.67 16.13 10.09
C THR A 66 0.57 15.10 9.94
N PHE A 67 0.77 13.90 10.50
CA PHE A 67 -0.27 12.88 10.62
C PHE A 67 -0.54 12.61 12.09
N THR A 68 -1.81 12.36 12.39
CA THR A 68 -2.24 11.90 13.72
C THR A 68 -2.63 10.43 13.60
N THR A 69 -2.36 9.65 14.63
CA THR A 69 -2.76 8.24 14.67
C THR A 69 -4.25 8.12 14.34
N GLY A 70 -4.56 7.26 13.38
CA GLY A 70 -5.93 7.04 12.89
C GLY A 70 -6.31 7.85 11.67
N ASP A 71 -5.49 8.83 11.25
CA ASP A 71 -5.76 9.58 10.02
C ASP A 71 -5.81 8.64 8.82
N THR A 72 -6.81 8.83 7.97
CA THR A 72 -6.89 8.13 6.69
C THR A 72 -5.81 8.67 5.76
N LEU A 73 -5.04 7.75 5.18
CA LEU A 73 -3.93 8.09 4.30
C LEU A 73 -4.18 7.55 2.89
N TYR A 74 -3.67 8.28 1.92
CA TYR A 74 -3.75 7.96 0.50
C TYR A 74 -2.35 7.88 -0.09
N TRP A 75 -2.24 7.23 -1.21
CA TRP A 75 -0.96 7.12 -1.93
C TRP A 75 -0.95 8.08 -3.12
N ASP A 76 0.04 8.94 -3.15
CA ASP A 76 0.31 9.81 -4.29
C ASP A 76 1.31 9.08 -5.20
N ALA A 77 0.78 8.42 -6.23
CA ALA A 77 1.59 7.63 -7.15
C ALA A 77 2.52 8.49 -8.02
N THR A 78 2.18 9.75 -8.21
CA THR A 78 3.02 10.68 -9.00
C THR A 78 4.29 11.02 -8.26
N ASN A 79 4.20 11.31 -6.97
CA ASN A 79 5.33 11.71 -6.15
C ASN A 79 5.91 10.56 -5.31
N GLY A 80 5.22 9.42 -5.26
CA GLY A 80 5.65 8.25 -4.49
C GLY A 80 5.65 8.47 -2.99
N ILE A 81 4.62 9.12 -2.46
CA ILE A 81 4.49 9.44 -1.04
C ILE A 81 3.08 9.20 -0.50
N LEU A 82 3.00 9.01 0.82
CA LEU A 82 1.71 9.07 1.53
C LEU A 82 1.24 10.53 1.66
N THR A 83 -0.08 10.71 1.62
CA THR A 83 -0.71 12.02 1.77
C THR A 83 -2.05 11.89 2.48
N LYS A 84 -2.50 12.96 3.14
CA LYS A 84 -3.86 13.05 3.65
C LYS A 84 -4.85 13.54 2.61
N THR A 85 -4.38 14.11 1.53
CA THR A 85 -5.23 14.55 0.41
C THR A 85 -5.74 13.33 -0.35
N PRO A 86 -7.06 13.18 -0.51
CA PRO A 86 -7.62 12.04 -1.23
C PRO A 86 -7.06 11.91 -2.65
N THR A 87 -6.65 10.68 -2.98
CA THR A 87 -6.22 10.29 -4.32
C THR A 87 -7.04 9.07 -4.77
N ALA A 88 -6.74 8.54 -5.95
CA ALA A 88 -7.39 7.33 -6.44
C ALA A 88 -7.03 6.08 -5.61
N TYR A 89 -5.95 6.14 -4.81
CA TYR A 89 -5.42 4.99 -4.09
C TYR A 89 -5.48 5.23 -2.58
N LYS A 90 -6.36 4.53 -1.89
CA LYS A 90 -6.43 4.57 -0.43
C LYS A 90 -5.35 3.65 0.14
N ALA A 91 -4.43 4.21 0.93
CA ALA A 91 -3.34 3.44 1.51
C ALA A 91 -3.76 2.71 2.79
N GLY A 92 -4.50 3.39 3.66
CA GLY A 92 -4.91 2.86 4.95
C GLY A 92 -5.02 3.96 5.98
N TYR A 93 -4.46 3.73 7.17
CA TYR A 93 -4.48 4.78 8.20
C TYR A 93 -3.14 4.83 8.95
N ALA A 94 -2.81 6.01 9.47
CA ALA A 94 -1.61 6.21 10.27
C ALA A 94 -1.70 5.44 11.59
N THR A 95 -0.65 4.71 11.93
CA THR A 95 -0.57 3.96 13.20
C THR A 95 0.22 4.70 14.26
N ALA A 96 0.89 5.79 13.89
CA ALA A 96 1.65 6.62 14.80
C ALA A 96 1.60 8.07 14.32
N THR A 97 1.84 8.99 15.23
CA THR A 97 1.94 10.42 14.90
C THR A 97 3.22 10.68 14.12
N LYS A 98 3.08 11.46 13.04
CA LYS A 98 4.21 11.96 12.26
C LYS A 98 4.30 13.46 12.47
N ILE A 99 5.47 13.95 12.90
CA ILE A 99 5.71 15.38 12.95
C ILE A 99 6.09 15.92 11.57
N GLN A 100 6.01 17.24 11.39
CA GLN A 100 6.19 17.87 10.08
C GLN A 100 7.55 17.53 9.44
N ALA A 101 8.62 17.49 10.24
CA ALA A 101 9.98 17.26 9.72
C ALA A 101 10.27 15.82 9.32
N ASP A 102 9.44 14.86 9.75
CA ASP A 102 9.64 13.45 9.40
C ASP A 102 9.33 13.22 7.92
N THR A 103 10.15 12.40 7.28
CA THR A 103 10.01 12.07 5.85
C THR A 103 9.43 10.69 5.62
N THR A 104 9.12 9.96 6.68
CA THR A 104 8.44 8.67 6.63
C THR A 104 7.33 8.63 7.66
N ALA A 105 6.36 7.75 7.45
CA ALA A 105 5.28 7.52 8.38
C ALA A 105 4.89 6.05 8.39
N MET A 106 4.35 5.61 9.51
CA MET A 106 3.83 4.25 9.65
C MET A 106 2.36 4.21 9.26
N VAL A 107 2.02 3.29 8.37
CA VAL A 107 0.67 3.12 7.87
C VAL A 107 0.28 1.66 7.95
N LYS A 108 -0.95 1.40 8.41
CA LYS A 108 -1.55 0.09 8.26
C LYS A 108 -2.27 0.08 6.93
N ILE A 109 -1.76 -0.70 5.99
CA ILE A 109 -2.45 -0.95 4.72
C ILE A 109 -3.55 -1.96 4.97
N ASP A 110 -4.40 -2.23 4.01
CA ASP A 110 -5.59 -3.06 4.19
C ASP A 110 -6.71 -2.27 4.88
N TYR A 111 -7.23 -1.39 4.12
CA TYR A 111 -8.31 -0.60 4.67
C TYR A 111 -9.40 -0.41 3.64
#